data_17a2a81fa557a62f6948783a8b0fbb4a
#
_entry.id   17a2a81fa557a62f6948783a8b0fbb4a
#
_cell.length_a   1.000
_cell.length_b   1.000
_cell.length_c   1.000
_cell.angle_alpha   90.00
_cell.angle_beta   90.00
_cell.angle_gamma   90.00
#
_symmetry.space_group_name_H-M   'P 1'
#
loop_
_entity.id
_entity.type
_entity.pdbx_description
1 polymer ?
#
loop_
_entity_poly.entity_id
_entity_poly.type
_entity_poly.pdbx_seq_one_letter_code
_entity_poly.pdbx_strand_id
1 'polypeptide(L)'
;MTLYRYLHVLATPPDFAFFAPGLPAPQGSKRHVGRGVLVESSKKVKPWRSDIEKALKTQKPAGMIPMDGPLFCAVEFWLPRPKGHPKTKVTLPTGPPDVDKLGRGALDPLTQNGVIHDDSRITDLLTVKRFVPADPRHTYADDKHLTGALFHLWHLDEIGPYVEG
;
A
#
# COMPACT_ATOMS: atom_id res chain seq x y z
N MET A 1 -3.97 9.99 -18.65
CA MET A 1 -3.26 8.69 -18.78
C MET A 1 -4.27 7.63 -19.21
N THR A 2 -4.00 6.93 -20.29
CA THR A 2 -4.90 5.88 -20.76
C THR A 2 -4.75 4.62 -19.91
N LEU A 3 -5.84 3.85 -19.75
CA LEU A 3 -5.85 2.54 -19.05
C LEU A 3 -4.73 1.60 -19.55
N TYR A 4 -4.34 1.74 -20.81
CA TYR A 4 -3.28 0.98 -21.46
C TYR A 4 -1.91 1.15 -20.78
N ARG A 5 -1.59 2.35 -20.30
CA ARG A 5 -0.32 2.64 -19.61
C ARG A 5 -0.24 1.91 -18.26
N TYR A 6 -1.35 1.86 -17.51
CA TYR A 6 -1.37 1.09 -16.25
C TYR A 6 -1.15 -0.40 -16.46
N LEU A 7 -1.75 -0.98 -17.49
CA LEU A 7 -1.56 -2.39 -17.80
C LEU A 7 -0.11 -2.70 -18.16
N HIS A 8 0.54 -1.79 -18.89
CA HIS A 8 1.96 -1.94 -19.25
C HIS A 8 2.85 -1.87 -18.00
N VAL A 9 2.67 -0.87 -17.15
CA VAL A 9 3.43 -0.73 -15.90
C VAL A 9 3.28 -1.96 -15.02
N LEU A 10 2.05 -2.40 -14.80
CA LEU A 10 1.76 -3.58 -13.97
C LEU A 10 2.30 -4.88 -14.56
N ALA A 11 2.58 -4.93 -15.86
CA ALA A 11 3.20 -6.06 -16.53
C ALA A 11 4.73 -6.10 -16.40
N THR A 12 5.36 -4.99 -15.95
CA THR A 12 6.80 -4.92 -15.72
C THR A 12 7.14 -5.18 -14.25
N PRO A 13 8.31 -5.78 -13.95
CA PRO A 13 8.76 -5.89 -12.56
C PRO A 13 8.86 -4.52 -11.90
N PRO A 14 8.45 -4.37 -10.63
CA PRO A 14 8.64 -3.12 -9.90
C PRO A 14 10.11 -2.86 -9.60
N ASP A 15 10.48 -1.57 -9.54
CA ASP A 15 11.84 -1.16 -9.12
C ASP A 15 12.07 -1.46 -7.64
N PHE A 16 11.01 -1.39 -6.84
CA PHE A 16 11.04 -1.82 -5.45
C PHE A 16 9.70 -2.41 -5.05
N ALA A 17 9.75 -3.53 -4.32
CA ALA A 17 8.57 -4.16 -3.74
C ALA A 17 8.87 -4.72 -2.35
N PHE A 18 7.90 -4.69 -1.45
CA PHE A 18 8.00 -5.30 -0.13
C PHE A 18 6.62 -5.63 0.43
N PHE A 19 6.57 -6.57 1.38
CA PHE A 19 5.37 -6.90 2.13
C PHE A 19 5.51 -6.44 3.58
N ALA A 20 4.54 -5.67 4.06
CA ALA A 20 4.45 -5.27 5.46
C ALA A 20 3.37 -6.09 6.18
N PRO A 21 3.76 -7.09 7.00
CA PRO A 21 2.81 -7.81 7.82
C PRO A 21 2.27 -6.92 8.94
N GLY A 22 0.99 -7.07 9.27
CA GLY A 22 0.33 -6.30 10.31
C GLY A 22 -1.15 -6.09 10.03
N LEU A 23 -1.82 -5.27 10.80
CA LEU A 23 -3.21 -4.93 10.58
C LEU A 23 -3.33 -3.59 9.87
N PRO A 24 -3.63 -3.55 8.56
CA PRO A 24 -3.81 -2.30 7.84
C PRO A 24 -4.84 -1.41 8.52
N ALA A 25 -4.47 -0.15 8.74
CA ALA A 25 -5.32 0.80 9.41
C ALA A 25 -5.44 2.11 8.64
N PRO A 26 -6.66 2.65 8.53
CA PRO A 26 -6.90 3.89 7.81
C PRO A 26 -6.36 5.08 8.58
N GLN A 27 -5.80 6.06 7.89
CA GLN A 27 -5.59 7.38 8.45
C GLN A 27 -6.95 8.05 8.60
N GLY A 28 -7.35 8.35 9.83
CA GLY A 28 -8.58 9.08 10.12
C GLY A 28 -8.46 10.56 9.77
N SER A 29 -9.58 11.25 9.79
CA SER A 29 -9.58 12.71 9.75
C SER A 29 -8.98 13.25 11.05
N LYS A 30 -8.10 14.25 10.96
CA LYS A 30 -7.62 14.96 12.14
C LYS A 30 -8.78 15.71 12.77
N ARG A 31 -9.00 15.54 14.07
CA ARG A 31 -10.00 16.31 14.80
C ARG A 31 -9.34 17.40 15.66
N HIS A 32 -9.99 18.53 15.73
CA HIS A 32 -9.59 19.63 16.60
C HIS A 32 -9.88 19.25 18.07
N VAL A 33 -8.87 19.30 18.93
CA VAL A 33 -9.03 19.03 20.36
C VAL A 33 -8.86 20.31 21.21
N GLY A 34 -8.98 21.48 20.59
CA GLY A 34 -8.81 22.79 21.20
C GLY A 34 -7.39 23.37 21.04
N ARG A 35 -7.24 24.67 21.29
CA ARG A 35 -5.96 25.41 21.22
C ARG A 35 -5.16 25.21 19.93
N GLY A 36 -5.81 25.00 18.79
CA GLY A 36 -5.12 24.76 17.51
C GLY A 36 -4.50 23.37 17.35
N VAL A 37 -4.65 22.46 18.29
CA VAL A 37 -4.08 21.12 18.24
C VAL A 37 -4.98 20.20 17.42
N LEU A 38 -4.40 19.59 16.36
CA LEU A 38 -5.02 18.55 15.55
C LEU A 38 -4.50 17.18 15.96
N VAL A 39 -5.39 16.27 16.33
CA VAL A 39 -5.05 14.90 16.72
C VAL A 39 -5.63 13.92 15.73
N GLU A 40 -4.79 12.95 15.33
CA GLU A 40 -5.20 11.81 14.50
C GLU A 40 -6.33 11.03 15.22
N SER A 41 -7.46 10.86 14.54
CA SER A 41 -8.62 10.20 15.13
C SER A 41 -8.49 8.67 15.19
N SER A 42 -7.61 8.09 14.38
CA SER A 42 -7.38 6.65 14.36
C SER A 42 -6.22 6.24 15.26
N LYS A 43 -6.54 5.59 16.37
CA LYS A 43 -5.53 5.01 17.28
C LYS A 43 -4.74 3.85 16.64
N LYS A 44 -5.27 3.25 15.58
CA LYS A 44 -4.70 2.06 14.92
C LYS A 44 -3.67 2.40 13.84
N VAL A 45 -3.62 3.65 13.35
CA VAL A 45 -2.70 4.04 12.28
C VAL A 45 -1.23 4.04 12.75
N LYS A 46 -0.96 4.44 13.99
CA LYS A 46 0.42 4.43 14.53
C LYS A 46 1.03 3.02 14.60
N PRO A 47 0.37 2.01 15.18
CA PRO A 47 0.86 0.63 15.13
C PRO A 47 1.09 0.13 13.70
N TRP A 48 0.16 0.41 12.78
CA TRP A 48 0.29 0.02 11.38
C TRP A 48 1.51 0.64 10.70
N ARG A 49 1.75 1.94 10.91
CA ARG A 49 2.97 2.61 10.39
C ARG A 49 4.25 2.01 10.97
N SER A 50 4.25 1.65 12.25
CA SER A 50 5.37 0.95 12.88
C SER A 50 5.62 -0.42 12.25
N ASP A 51 4.56 -1.15 11.85
CA ASP A 51 4.71 -2.43 11.18
C ASP A 51 5.31 -2.28 9.77
N ILE A 52 4.90 -1.25 9.01
CA ILE A 52 5.53 -0.90 7.73
C ILE A 52 7.01 -0.55 7.93
N GLU A 53 7.34 0.27 8.93
CA GLU A 53 8.73 0.62 9.25
C GLU A 53 9.59 -0.60 9.55
N LYS A 54 9.09 -1.54 10.37
CA LYS A 54 9.78 -2.80 10.68
C LYS A 54 10.05 -3.63 9.42
N ALA A 55 9.04 -3.73 8.54
CA ALA A 55 9.18 -4.44 7.27
C ALA A 55 10.26 -3.81 6.38
N LEU A 56 10.29 -2.48 6.31
CA LEU A 56 11.30 -1.74 5.53
C LEU A 56 12.70 -1.91 6.09
N LYS A 57 12.87 -1.96 7.41
CA LYS A 57 14.19 -2.21 8.03
C LYS A 57 14.81 -3.53 7.61
N THR A 58 14.01 -4.53 7.28
CA THR A 58 14.49 -5.86 6.89
C THR A 58 14.52 -6.07 5.38
N GLN A 59 13.66 -5.42 4.62
CA GLN A 59 13.46 -5.69 3.18
C GLN A 59 14.06 -4.61 2.27
N LYS A 60 14.27 -3.39 2.80
CA LYS A 60 14.90 -2.33 2.00
C LYS A 60 16.39 -2.63 1.81
N PRO A 61 16.92 -2.63 0.58
CA PRO A 61 18.34 -2.84 0.33
C PRO A 61 19.21 -1.81 1.05
N ALA A 62 20.33 -2.27 1.61
CA ALA A 62 21.31 -1.38 2.20
C ALA A 62 21.85 -0.41 1.14
N GLY A 63 21.92 0.87 1.48
CA GLY A 63 22.39 1.91 0.54
C GLY A 63 21.38 2.28 -0.55
N MET A 64 20.14 1.79 -0.49
CA MET A 64 19.11 2.21 -1.43
C MET A 64 18.95 3.74 -1.41
N ILE A 65 19.13 4.35 -2.58
CA ILE A 65 18.85 5.79 -2.77
C ILE A 65 17.33 5.95 -2.84
N PRO A 66 16.76 6.93 -2.12
CA PRO A 66 15.33 7.19 -2.21
C PRO A 66 14.89 7.43 -3.65
N MET A 67 13.83 6.75 -4.08
CA MET A 67 13.26 6.94 -5.41
C MET A 67 12.76 8.37 -5.57
N ASP A 68 13.09 9.01 -6.68
CA ASP A 68 12.70 10.38 -7.00
C ASP A 68 12.17 10.47 -8.43
N GLY A 69 11.54 11.59 -8.80
CA GLY A 69 10.84 11.75 -10.06
C GLY A 69 9.39 11.25 -9.99
N PRO A 70 8.68 11.16 -11.12
CA PRO A 70 7.30 10.66 -11.14
C PRO A 70 7.25 9.15 -10.85
N LEU A 71 6.49 8.78 -9.82
CA LEU A 71 6.37 7.39 -9.37
C LEU A 71 4.94 6.88 -9.50
N PHE A 72 4.81 5.62 -9.88
CA PHE A 72 3.60 4.84 -9.69
C PHE A 72 3.75 3.96 -8.45
N CYS A 73 2.77 4.00 -7.57
CA CYS A 73 2.71 3.15 -6.40
C CYS A 73 1.44 2.31 -6.42
N ALA A 74 1.57 1.01 -6.31
CA ALA A 74 0.45 0.09 -6.12
C ALA A 74 0.52 -0.54 -4.74
N VAL A 75 -0.58 -0.47 -3.98
CA VAL A 75 -0.68 -1.05 -2.64
C VAL A 75 -1.89 -1.96 -2.55
N GLU A 76 -1.66 -3.23 -2.25
CA GLU A 76 -2.69 -4.21 -2.02
C GLU A 76 -2.82 -4.52 -0.52
N PHE A 77 -3.95 -4.16 0.08
CA PHE A 77 -4.24 -4.36 1.50
C PHE A 77 -4.98 -5.68 1.73
N TRP A 78 -4.41 -6.52 2.59
CA TRP A 78 -4.95 -7.81 3.02
C TRP A 78 -5.57 -7.67 4.39
N LEU A 79 -6.91 -7.66 4.44
CA LEU A 79 -7.69 -7.44 5.65
C LEU A 79 -8.12 -8.76 6.29
N PRO A 80 -8.29 -8.80 7.63
CA PRO A 80 -8.80 -9.98 8.29
C PRO A 80 -10.23 -10.29 7.80
N ARG A 81 -10.50 -11.56 7.57
CA ARG A 81 -11.83 -12.02 7.19
C ARG A 81 -12.79 -11.90 8.38
N PRO A 82 -13.97 -11.33 8.22
CA PRO A 82 -14.96 -11.27 9.28
C PRO A 82 -15.38 -12.67 9.76
N LYS A 83 -15.70 -12.79 11.04
CA LYS A 83 -16.28 -14.02 11.58
C LYS A 83 -17.57 -14.37 10.84
N GLY A 84 -17.73 -15.64 10.47
CA GLY A 84 -18.92 -16.13 9.75
C GLY A 84 -18.89 -15.89 8.22
N HIS A 85 -17.81 -15.30 7.70
CA HIS A 85 -17.67 -15.09 6.25
C HIS A 85 -17.51 -16.46 5.53
N PRO A 86 -18.09 -16.65 4.32
CA PRO A 86 -17.96 -17.92 3.59
C PRO A 86 -16.50 -18.28 3.33
N LYS A 87 -16.09 -19.50 3.70
CA LYS A 87 -14.70 -19.96 3.52
C LYS A 87 -14.38 -20.38 2.08
N THR A 88 -15.41 -20.72 1.32
CA THR A 88 -15.30 -21.31 -0.02
C THR A 88 -15.59 -20.32 -1.15
N LYS A 89 -16.02 -19.10 -0.82
CA LYS A 89 -16.38 -18.08 -1.81
C LYS A 89 -15.45 -16.90 -1.69
N VAL A 90 -14.87 -16.48 -2.82
CA VAL A 90 -14.12 -15.23 -2.90
C VAL A 90 -15.11 -14.07 -2.79
N THR A 91 -14.89 -13.21 -1.79
CA THR A 91 -15.70 -12.02 -1.57
C THR A 91 -14.78 -10.82 -1.38
N LEU A 92 -15.22 -9.67 -1.85
CA LEU A 92 -14.48 -8.42 -1.71
C LEU A 92 -14.95 -7.64 -0.48
N PRO A 93 -14.03 -6.95 0.23
CA PRO A 93 -14.38 -6.12 1.36
C PRO A 93 -15.10 -4.84 0.89
N THR A 94 -16.41 -4.78 1.04
CA THR A 94 -17.24 -3.62 0.65
C THR A 94 -17.54 -2.67 1.83
N GLY A 95 -17.24 -3.08 3.05
CA GLY A 95 -17.36 -2.25 4.26
C GLY A 95 -16.04 -1.53 4.62
N PRO A 96 -16.04 -0.75 5.73
CA PRO A 96 -14.83 -0.13 6.24
C PRO A 96 -13.69 -1.13 6.50
N PRO A 97 -12.43 -0.65 6.43
CA PRO A 97 -11.96 0.71 6.22
C PRO A 97 -12.02 1.15 4.75
N ASP A 98 -12.12 2.47 4.52
CA ASP A 98 -12.13 3.06 3.19
C ASP A 98 -10.75 2.91 2.54
N VAL A 99 -10.73 2.57 1.26
CA VAL A 99 -9.48 2.27 0.54
C VAL A 99 -8.56 3.48 0.39
N ASP A 100 -9.12 4.67 0.20
CA ASP A 100 -8.35 5.92 0.14
C ASP A 100 -7.68 6.27 1.48
N LYS A 101 -8.38 6.02 2.60
CA LYS A 101 -7.83 6.24 3.94
C LYS A 101 -6.77 5.22 4.31
N LEU A 102 -6.87 3.99 3.81
CA LEU A 102 -5.81 2.99 3.91
C LEU A 102 -4.56 3.45 3.16
N GLY A 103 -4.73 3.92 1.91
CA GLY A 103 -3.64 4.46 1.10
C GLY A 103 -2.89 5.58 1.83
N ARG A 104 -3.60 6.60 2.31
CA ARG A 104 -2.98 7.70 3.07
C ARG A 104 -2.20 7.21 4.31
N GLY A 105 -2.72 6.22 5.02
CA GLY A 105 -2.05 5.64 6.19
C GLY A 105 -0.73 4.94 5.88
N ALA A 106 -0.55 4.52 4.63
CA ALA A 106 0.56 3.70 4.19
C ALA A 106 1.71 4.47 3.53
N LEU A 107 1.49 5.69 3.02
CA LEU A 107 2.48 6.44 2.25
C LEU A 107 3.52 7.16 3.12
N ASP A 108 3.11 7.78 4.23
CA ASP A 108 4.03 8.50 5.12
C ASP A 108 5.27 7.66 5.52
N PRO A 109 5.15 6.37 5.88
CA PRO A 109 6.32 5.54 6.21
C PRO A 109 7.32 5.38 5.06
N LEU A 110 6.89 5.44 3.80
CA LEU A 110 7.80 5.32 2.65
C LEU A 110 8.79 6.49 2.60
N THR A 111 8.30 7.72 2.80
CA THR A 111 9.13 8.92 2.89
C THR A 111 10.02 8.88 4.14
N GLN A 112 9.44 8.58 5.30
CA GLN A 112 10.15 8.57 6.58
C GLN A 112 11.30 7.55 6.63
N ASN A 113 11.18 6.45 5.89
CA ASN A 113 12.20 5.39 5.84
C ASN A 113 13.07 5.45 4.58
N GLY A 114 13.01 6.53 3.82
CA GLY A 114 13.88 6.77 2.67
C GLY A 114 13.68 5.75 1.53
N VAL A 115 12.45 5.31 1.29
CA VAL A 115 12.07 4.54 0.10
C VAL A 115 11.84 5.50 -1.06
N ILE A 116 11.11 6.58 -0.80
CA ILE A 116 10.85 7.66 -1.73
C ILE A 116 11.37 8.97 -1.14
N HIS A 117 11.74 9.91 -2.01
CA HIS A 117 12.23 11.21 -1.57
C HIS A 117 11.13 12.01 -0.84
N ASP A 118 9.91 11.97 -1.37
CA ASP A 118 8.74 12.65 -0.82
C ASP A 118 7.47 12.00 -1.40
N ASP A 119 6.37 11.98 -0.66
CA ASP A 119 5.09 11.39 -1.11
C ASP A 119 4.48 12.15 -2.29
N SER A 120 4.83 13.43 -2.48
CA SER A 120 4.45 14.22 -3.67
C SER A 120 5.03 13.67 -4.97
N ARG A 121 6.02 12.78 -4.93
CA ARG A 121 6.58 12.09 -6.09
C ARG A 121 5.65 11.02 -6.65
N ILE A 122 4.69 10.55 -5.85
CA ILE A 122 3.69 9.59 -6.31
C ILE A 122 2.65 10.34 -7.15
N THR A 123 2.79 10.25 -8.46
CA THR A 123 1.85 10.85 -9.42
C THR A 123 0.65 9.94 -9.68
N ASP A 124 0.85 8.64 -9.50
CA ASP A 124 -0.17 7.61 -9.75
C ASP A 124 -0.22 6.63 -8.58
N LEU A 125 -1.41 6.47 -8.01
CA LEU A 125 -1.64 5.59 -6.87
C LEU A 125 -2.78 4.61 -7.15
N LEU A 126 -2.45 3.32 -7.13
CA LEU A 126 -3.45 2.25 -7.14
C LEU A 126 -3.55 1.63 -5.75
N THR A 127 -4.72 1.65 -5.16
CA THR A 127 -4.99 1.00 -3.89
C THR A 127 -6.13 0.00 -4.02
N VAL A 128 -5.91 -1.21 -3.56
CA VAL A 128 -6.92 -2.26 -3.53
C VAL A 128 -6.98 -2.91 -2.16
N LYS A 129 -8.13 -3.43 -1.78
CA LYS A 129 -8.32 -4.18 -0.52
C LYS A 129 -8.93 -5.55 -0.78
N ARG A 130 -8.45 -6.55 -0.04
CA ARG A 130 -8.85 -7.95 -0.14
C ARG A 130 -9.00 -8.55 1.26
N PHE A 131 -9.73 -9.66 1.36
CA PHE A 131 -9.74 -10.47 2.59
C PHE A 131 -8.69 -11.58 2.53
N VAL A 132 -8.10 -11.92 3.67
CA VAL A 132 -7.20 -13.07 3.87
C VAL A 132 -8.00 -14.28 4.37
N PRO A 133 -7.72 -15.52 3.93
CA PRO A 133 -7.00 -15.85 2.74
C PRO A 133 -7.76 -15.33 1.53
N ALA A 134 -7.07 -14.68 0.64
CA ALA A 134 -7.71 -14.17 -0.55
C ALA A 134 -8.10 -15.34 -1.46
N ASP A 135 -7.82 -15.36 -2.61
CA ASP A 135 -8.07 -16.39 -3.59
C ASP A 135 -7.06 -17.56 -3.37
N PRO A 136 -7.49 -18.83 -3.38
CA PRO A 136 -6.58 -19.98 -3.39
C PRO A 136 -5.63 -19.98 -4.60
N ARG A 137 -5.87 -19.11 -5.59
CA ARG A 137 -4.97 -18.88 -6.73
C ARG A 137 -3.81 -17.94 -6.41
N HIS A 138 -3.86 -17.20 -5.30
CA HIS A 138 -2.71 -16.43 -4.84
C HIS A 138 -1.76 -17.34 -4.08
N THR A 139 -0.68 -17.69 -4.74
CA THR A 139 0.33 -18.66 -4.31
C THR A 139 1.30 -18.16 -3.21
N TYR A 140 0.89 -17.25 -2.35
CA TYR A 140 1.54 -17.10 -1.05
C TYR A 140 1.03 -18.21 -0.12
N ALA A 141 1.27 -19.45 -0.57
CA ALA A 141 0.62 -20.66 -0.04
C ALA A 141 1.04 -21.04 1.39
N ASP A 142 2.07 -20.45 1.95
CA ASP A 142 2.59 -20.83 3.26
C ASP A 142 2.11 -19.92 4.41
N ASP A 143 1.54 -18.76 4.10
CA ASP A 143 1.13 -17.79 5.11
C ASP A 143 -0.39 -17.76 5.26
N LYS A 144 -0.91 -18.76 5.89
CA LYS A 144 -2.37 -18.99 6.09
C LYS A 144 -3.14 -17.81 6.69
N HIS A 145 -2.50 -16.77 7.18
CA HIS A 145 -3.15 -15.72 7.98
C HIS A 145 -2.45 -14.35 7.97
N LEU A 146 -1.57 -14.04 7.04
CA LEU A 146 -0.92 -12.73 7.05
C LEU A 146 -1.84 -11.62 6.54
N THR A 147 -2.42 -10.89 7.47
CA THR A 147 -2.88 -9.53 7.20
C THR A 147 -1.68 -8.62 6.97
N GLY A 148 -1.83 -7.61 6.14
CA GLY A 148 -0.73 -6.70 5.81
C GLY A 148 -0.98 -5.92 4.54
N ALA A 149 0.08 -5.43 3.94
CA ALA A 149 0.02 -4.81 2.64
C ALA A 149 1.24 -5.14 1.78
N LEU A 150 0.99 -5.37 0.50
CA LEU A 150 2.01 -5.54 -0.52
C LEU A 150 2.18 -4.22 -1.26
N PHE A 151 3.40 -3.72 -1.31
CA PHE A 151 3.78 -2.46 -1.95
C PHE A 151 4.60 -2.74 -3.19
N HIS A 152 4.28 -2.06 -4.29
CA HIS A 152 5.04 -2.04 -5.51
C HIS A 152 5.25 -0.60 -5.98
N LEU A 153 6.48 -0.26 -6.35
CA LEU A 153 6.84 1.07 -6.83
C LEU A 153 7.62 0.98 -8.14
N TRP A 154 7.30 1.88 -9.06
CA TRP A 154 7.96 2.01 -10.36
C TRP A 154 8.29 3.47 -10.65
N HIS A 155 9.43 3.71 -11.29
CA HIS A 155 9.69 5.00 -11.96
C HIS A 155 8.90 5.05 -13.28
N LEU A 156 8.18 6.13 -13.49
CA LEU A 156 7.37 6.28 -14.70
C LEU A 156 8.18 6.74 -15.91
N ASP A 157 9.26 7.46 -15.70
CA ASP A 157 10.11 7.97 -16.78
C ASP A 157 10.88 6.86 -17.50
N GLU A 158 11.13 5.74 -16.82
CA GLU A 158 11.83 4.57 -17.38
C GLU A 158 10.91 3.68 -18.21
N ILE A 159 9.60 3.93 -18.20
CA ILE A 159 8.60 3.12 -18.90
C ILE A 159 8.35 3.66 -20.32
N GLY A 160 9.40 3.83 -21.09
CA GLY A 160 9.38 4.04 -22.51
C GLY A 160 8.57 5.23 -23.06
N PRO A 161 8.82 5.67 -24.28
CA PRO A 161 8.09 6.78 -24.88
C PRO A 161 6.61 6.46 -25.09
N TYR A 162 5.77 7.48 -25.03
CA TYR A 162 4.40 7.43 -25.50
C TYR A 162 4.38 6.83 -26.92
N VAL A 163 3.82 5.64 -27.09
CA VAL A 163 3.41 5.19 -28.41
C VAL A 163 2.02 5.78 -28.63
N GLU A 164 1.98 6.90 -29.32
CA GLU A 164 0.73 7.39 -29.90
C GLU A 164 0.26 6.33 -30.90
N GLY A 165 -0.85 5.67 -30.56
CA GLY A 165 -1.55 4.78 -31.47
C GLY A 165 -2.66 5.50 -32.20
#